data_22c5383bf39c29e12aed6b92fd82f160
#
_entry.id   22c5383bf39c29e12aed6b92fd82f160
#
_cell.length_a   1.000
_cell.length_b   1.000
_cell.length_c   1.000
_cell.angle_alpha   90.00
_cell.angle_beta   90.00
_cell.angle_gamma   90.00
#
_symmetry.space_group_name_H-M   'P 1'
#
loop_
_entity.id
_entity.type
_entity.pdbx_description
1 polymer ?
#
loop_
_entity_poly.entity_id
_entity_poly.type
_entity_poly.pdbx_seq_one_letter_code
_entity_poly.pdbx_strand_id
1 'polypeptide(L)'
;MLHTPVVILYAVVLILESRLIMRILHTMLRVVDLEKSIQFYTRAFGMQLLRRNDYPEGKFTLAFIGYGAESEQSVIELTHNWGTESYDLGNAYGHIALGCDDIYAACEIAKTNGGKVVREPGPMKHGSTIIAFVEDPDGYKVELIQE
;
A
#
# COMPACT_ATOMS: atom_id res chain seq x y z
N MET A 1 -30.85 32.45 57.06
CA MET A 1 -29.47 32.14 56.49
C MET A 1 -29.63 31.10 55.43
N LEU A 2 -29.62 31.53 54.18
CA LEU A 2 -29.82 30.65 53.08
C LEU A 2 -28.43 30.21 52.61
N HIS A 3 -28.12 28.93 52.79
CA HIS A 3 -26.92 28.33 52.22
C HIS A 3 -27.14 28.08 50.70
N THR A 4 -26.52 28.90 49.89
CA THR A 4 -26.41 28.68 48.46
C THR A 4 -25.46 27.50 48.24
N PRO A 5 -25.89 26.40 47.62
CA PRO A 5 -24.94 25.37 47.23
C PRO A 5 -24.06 25.94 46.13
N VAL A 6 -22.79 25.97 46.41
CA VAL A 6 -21.76 26.19 45.38
C VAL A 6 -21.87 25.02 44.42
N VAL A 7 -22.61 25.25 43.35
CA VAL A 7 -22.54 24.38 42.16
C VAL A 7 -21.14 24.59 41.63
N ILE A 8 -20.22 23.72 42.04
CA ILE A 8 -18.97 23.55 41.38
C ILE A 8 -19.35 23.06 39.98
N LEU A 9 -19.47 24.05 39.11
CA LEU A 9 -19.50 23.82 37.67
C LEU A 9 -18.15 23.18 37.36
N TYR A 10 -18.07 21.86 37.48
CA TYR A 10 -17.09 21.10 36.76
C TYR A 10 -17.41 21.39 35.29
N ALA A 11 -16.85 22.50 34.82
CA ALA A 11 -16.49 22.61 33.46
C ALA A 11 -15.62 21.38 33.24
N VAL A 12 -16.27 20.29 32.86
CA VAL A 12 -15.64 19.28 32.04
C VAL A 12 -15.19 20.11 30.84
N VAL A 13 -14.02 20.69 31.01
CA VAL A 13 -13.18 21.01 29.88
C VAL A 13 -13.02 19.64 29.23
N LEU A 14 -13.98 19.31 28.38
CA LEU A 14 -13.71 18.52 27.22
C LEU A 14 -12.59 19.28 26.54
N ILE A 15 -11.37 19.08 27.01
CA ILE A 15 -10.23 19.07 26.14
C ILE A 15 -10.68 18.00 25.13
N LEU A 16 -11.40 18.43 24.12
CA LEU A 16 -11.27 17.88 22.83
C LEU A 16 -9.76 18.04 22.60
N GLU A 17 -9.00 17.09 23.15
CA GLU A 17 -7.73 16.76 22.59
C GLU A 17 -8.09 16.67 21.13
N SER A 18 -7.69 17.66 20.38
CA SER A 18 -7.76 17.60 18.93
C SER A 18 -6.89 16.41 18.60
N ARG A 19 -7.49 15.22 18.67
CA ARG A 19 -6.80 14.00 18.27
C ARG A 19 -6.41 14.29 16.85
N LEU A 20 -5.14 14.52 16.68
CA LEU A 20 -4.56 14.67 15.37
C LEU A 20 -4.94 13.40 14.60
N ILE A 21 -5.93 13.53 13.71
CA ILE A 21 -6.39 12.38 12.92
C ILE A 21 -5.34 12.17 11.84
N MET A 22 -4.56 11.11 12.01
CA MET A 22 -3.60 10.66 11.01
C MET A 22 -4.09 9.36 10.37
N ARG A 23 -3.79 9.21 9.10
CA ARG A 23 -4.01 7.97 8.35
C ARG A 23 -2.83 7.73 7.40
N ILE A 24 -2.62 6.49 7.01
CA ILE A 24 -1.64 6.17 5.97
C ILE A 24 -2.22 6.64 4.64
N LEU A 25 -1.51 7.55 3.96
CA LEU A 25 -1.91 8.04 2.63
C LEU A 25 -1.43 7.09 1.55
N HIS A 26 -0.14 6.80 1.54
CA HIS A 26 0.47 5.91 0.56
C HIS A 26 1.75 5.25 1.10
N THR A 27 2.13 4.19 0.44
CA THR A 27 3.48 3.60 0.50
C THR A 27 4.16 3.89 -0.84
N MET A 28 5.38 4.40 -0.81
CA MET A 28 6.13 4.74 -2.03
C MET A 28 7.10 3.62 -2.41
N LEU A 29 7.06 3.24 -3.68
CA LEU A 29 8.01 2.33 -4.31
C LEU A 29 8.72 3.03 -5.47
N ARG A 30 10.05 2.97 -5.50
CA ARG A 30 10.83 3.41 -6.67
C ARG A 30 10.86 2.33 -7.72
N VAL A 31 10.47 2.68 -8.94
CA VAL A 31 10.36 1.74 -10.05
C VAL A 31 11.24 2.20 -11.22
N VAL A 32 11.87 1.25 -11.89
CA VAL A 32 12.74 1.53 -13.04
C VAL A 32 11.92 1.83 -14.29
N ASP A 33 10.89 1.03 -14.52
CA ASP A 33 9.97 1.16 -15.66
C ASP A 33 8.53 1.39 -15.15
N LEU A 34 8.11 2.66 -15.18
CA LEU A 34 6.80 3.07 -14.64
C LEU A 34 5.63 2.38 -15.35
N GLU A 35 5.70 2.28 -16.69
CA GLU A 35 4.62 1.66 -17.47
C GLU A 35 4.49 0.18 -17.16
N LYS A 36 5.62 -0.51 -17.05
CA LYS A 36 5.65 -1.93 -16.70
C LYS A 36 5.08 -2.17 -15.31
N SER A 37 5.42 -1.32 -14.35
CA SER A 37 4.90 -1.43 -12.99
C SER A 37 3.40 -1.12 -12.92
N ILE A 38 2.94 -0.06 -13.60
CA ILE A 38 1.50 0.26 -13.69
C ILE A 38 0.74 -0.93 -14.30
N GLN A 39 1.24 -1.48 -15.42
CA GLN A 39 0.60 -2.63 -16.08
C GLN A 39 0.56 -3.84 -15.17
N PHE A 40 1.63 -4.12 -14.45
CA PHE A 40 1.67 -5.22 -13.49
C PHE A 40 0.59 -5.09 -12.43
N TYR A 41 0.60 -4.01 -11.66
CA TYR A 41 -0.34 -3.83 -10.54
C TYR A 41 -1.81 -3.75 -11.00
N THR A 42 -2.06 -3.17 -12.17
CA THR A 42 -3.43 -3.08 -12.70
C THR A 42 -3.93 -4.40 -13.25
N ARG A 43 -3.10 -5.18 -13.94
CA ARG A 43 -3.51 -6.44 -14.58
C ARG A 43 -3.41 -7.63 -13.64
N ALA A 44 -2.36 -7.67 -12.81
CA ALA A 44 -2.17 -8.79 -11.89
C ALA A 44 -3.05 -8.69 -10.65
N PHE A 45 -3.20 -7.48 -10.10
CA PHE A 45 -3.89 -7.28 -8.82
C PHE A 45 -5.15 -6.42 -8.92
N GLY A 46 -5.58 -6.05 -10.13
CA GLY A 46 -6.83 -5.32 -10.34
C GLY A 46 -6.85 -3.89 -9.80
N MET A 47 -5.69 -3.31 -9.50
CA MET A 47 -5.60 -1.90 -9.09
C MET A 47 -5.96 -0.97 -10.25
N GLN A 48 -6.31 0.27 -9.93
CA GLN A 48 -6.58 1.33 -10.89
C GLN A 48 -5.45 2.37 -10.83
N LEU A 49 -5.07 2.91 -11.98
CA LEU A 49 -4.28 4.13 -12.03
C LEU A 49 -5.18 5.31 -11.67
N LEU A 50 -4.93 5.91 -10.50
CA LEU A 50 -5.76 6.99 -9.95
C LEU A 50 -5.33 8.36 -10.48
N ARG A 51 -4.03 8.60 -10.54
CA ARG A 51 -3.43 9.80 -11.13
C ARG A 51 -1.98 9.58 -11.49
N ARG A 52 -1.48 10.44 -12.38
CA ARG A 52 -0.08 10.47 -12.81
C ARG A 52 0.35 11.91 -13.05
N ASN A 53 1.53 12.27 -12.58
CA ASN A 53 2.08 13.61 -12.73
C ASN A 53 3.57 13.56 -13.03
N ASP A 54 4.00 14.33 -14.03
CA ASP A 54 5.39 14.54 -14.36
C ASP A 54 5.94 15.78 -13.65
N TYR A 55 7.17 15.69 -13.18
CA TYR A 55 7.90 16.78 -12.52
C TYR A 55 9.25 17.00 -13.23
N PRO A 56 9.25 17.74 -14.36
CA PRO A 56 10.44 17.87 -15.21
C PRO A 56 11.64 18.51 -14.51
N GLU A 57 11.41 19.49 -13.64
CA GLU A 57 12.47 20.14 -12.88
C GLU A 57 13.16 19.17 -11.91
N GLY A 58 12.41 18.23 -11.36
CA GLY A 58 12.92 17.18 -10.47
C GLY A 58 13.36 15.92 -11.21
N LYS A 59 13.08 15.83 -12.52
CA LYS A 59 13.33 14.65 -13.36
C LYS A 59 12.73 13.36 -12.78
N PHE A 60 11.45 13.41 -12.39
CA PHE A 60 10.72 12.23 -11.94
C PHE A 60 9.24 12.28 -12.35
N THR A 61 8.62 11.12 -12.36
CA THR A 61 7.19 10.93 -12.56
C THR A 61 6.62 10.16 -11.39
N LEU A 62 5.45 10.58 -10.90
CA LEU A 62 4.66 9.89 -9.88
C LEU A 62 3.42 9.28 -10.51
N ALA A 63 3.10 8.05 -10.14
CA ALA A 63 1.82 7.42 -10.44
C ALA A 63 1.25 6.82 -9.15
N PHE A 64 -0.04 7.07 -8.91
CA PHE A 64 -0.75 6.56 -7.74
C PHE A 64 -1.71 5.48 -8.19
N ILE A 65 -1.60 4.30 -7.60
CA ILE A 65 -2.40 3.13 -7.92
C ILE A 65 -3.08 2.60 -6.66
N GLY A 66 -4.27 2.04 -6.80
CA GLY A 66 -5.04 1.51 -5.67
C GLY A 66 -6.41 0.99 -6.07
N TYR A 67 -7.22 0.65 -5.07
CA TYR A 67 -8.56 0.07 -5.28
C TYR A 67 -9.70 1.08 -5.16
N GLY A 68 -9.41 2.30 -4.72
CA GLY A 68 -10.41 3.36 -4.53
C GLY A 68 -9.77 4.73 -4.39
N ALA A 69 -10.59 5.74 -4.09
CA ALA A 69 -10.14 7.12 -3.98
C ALA A 69 -9.08 7.32 -2.89
N GLU A 70 -8.06 8.13 -3.17
CA GLU A 70 -6.99 8.47 -2.21
C GLU A 70 -7.53 9.16 -0.93
N SER A 71 -8.71 9.76 -1.00
CA SER A 71 -9.39 10.35 0.16
C SER A 71 -9.90 9.30 1.15
N GLU A 72 -10.13 8.07 0.70
CA GLU A 72 -10.79 7.00 1.46
C GLU A 72 -9.87 5.83 1.79
N GLN A 73 -8.88 5.58 0.93
CA GLN A 73 -8.00 4.41 1.03
C GLN A 73 -6.53 4.82 0.97
N SER A 74 -5.68 3.99 1.57
CA SER A 74 -4.26 4.03 1.33
C SER A 74 -3.96 3.48 -0.05
N VAL A 75 -3.01 4.08 -0.76
CA VAL A 75 -2.64 3.71 -2.12
C VAL A 75 -1.14 3.42 -2.22
N ILE A 76 -0.67 2.97 -3.36
CA ILE A 76 0.75 2.85 -3.65
C ILE A 76 1.15 4.02 -4.55
N GLU A 77 2.23 4.72 -4.18
CA GLU A 77 2.90 5.69 -5.02
C GLU A 77 4.06 5.01 -5.76
N LEU A 78 3.98 4.93 -7.07
CA LEU A 78 5.09 4.51 -7.92
C LEU A 78 5.89 5.74 -8.31
N THR A 79 7.17 5.79 -7.93
CA THR A 79 8.08 6.88 -8.27
C THR A 79 9.11 6.42 -9.29
N HIS A 80 9.08 7.00 -10.48
CA HIS A 80 10.07 6.78 -11.51
C HIS A 80 11.03 7.98 -11.60
N ASN A 81 12.28 7.79 -11.20
CA ASN A 81 13.33 8.80 -11.38
C ASN A 81 13.95 8.64 -12.76
N TRP A 82 13.88 9.68 -13.58
CA TRP A 82 14.34 9.62 -14.98
C TRP A 82 15.84 9.37 -15.06
N GLY A 83 16.21 8.41 -15.90
CA GLY A 83 17.61 8.02 -16.09
C GLY A 83 18.15 7.06 -15.03
N THR A 84 17.35 6.63 -14.07
CA THR A 84 17.74 5.58 -13.12
C THR A 84 17.43 4.20 -13.72
N GLU A 85 18.45 3.35 -13.84
CA GLU A 85 18.35 2.04 -14.48
C GLU A 85 18.23 0.88 -13.49
N SER A 86 18.54 1.09 -12.22
CA SER A 86 18.44 0.06 -11.17
C SER A 86 18.33 0.66 -9.78
N TYR A 87 17.79 -0.13 -8.86
CA TYR A 87 17.76 0.15 -7.41
C TYR A 87 18.31 -1.05 -6.64
N ASP A 88 19.03 -0.78 -5.57
CA ASP A 88 19.38 -1.79 -4.58
C ASP A 88 18.28 -1.79 -3.49
N LEU A 89 17.49 -2.85 -3.43
CA LEU A 89 16.42 -2.99 -2.44
C LEU A 89 16.94 -3.37 -1.05
N GLY A 90 18.17 -3.87 -0.96
CA GLY A 90 18.74 -4.37 0.28
C GLY A 90 17.91 -5.49 0.89
N ASN A 91 17.93 -5.57 2.23
CA ASN A 91 17.22 -6.62 2.99
C ASN A 91 16.26 -6.07 4.06
N ALA A 92 16.05 -4.75 4.10
CA ALA A 92 15.22 -4.11 5.11
C ALA A 92 13.74 -4.00 4.72
N TYR A 93 13.44 -3.94 3.40
CA TYR A 93 12.08 -3.97 2.92
C TYR A 93 11.47 -5.37 3.13
N GLY A 94 10.28 -5.42 3.71
CA GLY A 94 9.50 -6.66 3.84
C GLY A 94 8.59 -6.87 2.63
N HIS A 95 7.35 -6.47 2.77
CA HIS A 95 6.31 -6.63 1.75
C HIS A 95 5.15 -5.65 1.98
N ILE A 96 4.30 -5.52 0.96
CA ILE A 96 2.94 -5.00 1.07
C ILE A 96 2.02 -6.21 1.00
N ALA A 97 1.00 -6.29 1.86
CA ALA A 97 0.04 -7.39 1.87
C ALA A 97 -1.25 -6.99 1.14
N LEU A 98 -1.77 -7.92 0.34
CA LEU A 98 -3.05 -7.82 -0.35
C LEU A 98 -3.92 -9.02 0.02
N GLY A 99 -5.16 -8.78 0.47
CA GLY A 99 -6.18 -9.81 0.62
C GLY A 99 -6.76 -10.22 -0.74
N CYS A 100 -7.06 -11.49 -0.93
CA CYS A 100 -7.71 -12.00 -2.14
C CYS A 100 -8.61 -13.21 -1.82
N ASP A 101 -9.64 -13.39 -2.62
CA ASP A 101 -10.61 -14.48 -2.49
C ASP A 101 -10.14 -15.80 -3.13
N ASP A 102 -9.22 -15.75 -4.10
CA ASP A 102 -8.61 -16.93 -4.74
C ASP A 102 -7.10 -16.70 -4.94
N ILE A 103 -6.33 -17.10 -3.95
CA ILE A 103 -4.87 -16.90 -3.94
C ILE A 103 -4.16 -17.70 -5.04
N TYR A 104 -4.71 -18.86 -5.45
CA TYR A 104 -4.10 -19.68 -6.50
C TYR A 104 -4.28 -19.00 -7.85
N ALA A 105 -5.50 -18.52 -8.16
CA ALA A 105 -5.75 -17.74 -9.35
C ALA A 105 -4.95 -16.45 -9.38
N ALA A 106 -4.83 -15.73 -8.26
CA ALA A 106 -4.05 -14.51 -8.16
C ALA A 106 -2.56 -14.74 -8.47
N CYS A 107 -1.98 -15.85 -7.99
CA CYS A 107 -0.60 -16.21 -8.32
C CYS A 107 -0.40 -16.49 -9.82
N GLU A 108 -1.32 -17.23 -10.46
CA GLU A 108 -1.23 -17.50 -11.89
C GLU A 108 -1.39 -16.22 -12.74
N ILE A 109 -2.31 -15.34 -12.36
CA ILE A 109 -2.48 -14.04 -13.02
C ILE A 109 -1.21 -13.20 -12.86
N ALA A 110 -0.61 -13.19 -11.67
CA ALA A 110 0.64 -12.46 -11.44
C ALA A 110 1.78 -12.98 -12.33
N LYS A 111 1.96 -14.30 -12.43
CA LYS A 111 2.96 -14.93 -13.32
C LYS A 111 2.79 -14.50 -14.78
N THR A 112 1.55 -14.49 -15.27
CA THR A 112 1.25 -14.14 -16.68
C THR A 112 1.43 -12.64 -16.98
N ASN A 113 1.48 -11.80 -15.95
CA ASN A 113 1.65 -10.34 -16.08
C ASN A 113 3.04 -9.84 -15.63
N GLY A 114 4.03 -10.74 -15.56
CA GLY A 114 5.43 -10.37 -15.32
C GLY A 114 5.86 -10.37 -13.86
N GLY A 115 5.03 -10.87 -12.96
CA GLY A 115 5.40 -11.14 -11.57
C GLY A 115 6.11 -12.49 -11.43
N LYS A 116 6.83 -12.64 -10.33
CA LYS A 116 7.52 -13.89 -9.99
C LYS A 116 7.00 -14.41 -8.66
N VAL A 117 6.32 -15.54 -8.67
CA VAL A 117 5.92 -16.22 -7.43
C VAL A 117 7.16 -16.82 -6.78
N VAL A 118 7.55 -16.28 -5.62
CA VAL A 118 8.74 -16.70 -4.85
C VAL A 118 8.37 -17.58 -3.66
N ARG A 119 7.09 -17.62 -3.31
CA ARG A 119 6.50 -18.59 -2.41
C ARG A 119 5.10 -18.95 -2.92
N GLU A 120 4.93 -20.20 -3.29
CA GLU A 120 3.63 -20.72 -3.72
C GLU A 120 2.60 -20.68 -2.59
N PRO A 121 1.27 -20.61 -2.92
CA PRO A 121 0.23 -20.62 -1.91
C PRO A 121 0.32 -21.82 -0.96
N GLY A 122 0.24 -21.54 0.31
CA GLY A 122 0.28 -22.56 1.36
C GLY A 122 0.13 -21.94 2.75
N PRO A 123 -0.11 -22.76 3.78
CA PRO A 123 -0.29 -22.28 5.14
C PRO A 123 0.96 -21.55 5.63
N MET A 124 0.76 -20.46 6.37
CA MET A 124 1.85 -19.77 7.02
C MET A 124 2.48 -20.68 8.10
N LYS A 125 3.76 -20.45 8.36
CA LYS A 125 4.47 -21.18 9.43
C LYS A 125 3.78 -20.91 10.77
N HIS A 126 3.41 -21.97 11.46
CA HIS A 126 2.69 -21.91 12.74
C HIS A 126 1.27 -21.31 12.68
N GLY A 127 0.60 -21.36 11.52
CA GLY A 127 -0.77 -20.91 11.34
C GLY A 127 -1.49 -21.66 10.21
N SER A 128 -2.80 -21.38 10.05
CA SER A 128 -3.64 -21.98 9.02
C SER A 128 -3.92 -21.04 7.82
N THR A 129 -3.63 -19.74 7.96
CA THR A 129 -3.84 -18.76 6.90
C THR A 129 -3.00 -19.12 5.69
N ILE A 130 -3.63 -19.19 4.52
CA ILE A 130 -2.93 -19.44 3.26
C ILE A 130 -2.34 -18.12 2.77
N ILE A 131 -1.04 -18.13 2.52
CA ILE A 131 -0.29 -16.99 2.02
C ILE A 131 0.60 -17.38 0.84
N ALA A 132 0.92 -16.41 0.01
CA ALA A 132 1.90 -16.52 -1.06
C ALA A 132 2.74 -15.25 -1.15
N PHE A 133 3.90 -15.31 -1.80
CA PHE A 133 4.69 -14.12 -2.10
C PHE A 133 4.97 -14.02 -3.59
N VAL A 134 4.73 -12.83 -4.12
CA VAL A 134 4.99 -12.47 -5.50
C VAL A 134 5.99 -11.31 -5.52
N GLU A 135 7.03 -11.39 -6.32
CA GLU A 135 7.87 -10.23 -6.65
C GLU A 135 7.26 -9.50 -7.85
N ASP A 136 7.18 -8.18 -7.73
CA ASP A 136 6.81 -7.30 -8.83
C ASP A 136 7.97 -7.15 -9.85
N PRO A 137 7.81 -6.38 -10.95
CA PRO A 137 8.85 -6.22 -11.95
C PRO A 137 10.19 -5.64 -11.45
N ASP A 138 10.19 -4.93 -10.34
CA ASP A 138 11.38 -4.35 -9.70
C ASP A 138 11.92 -5.21 -8.55
N GLY A 139 11.24 -6.33 -8.21
CA GLY A 139 11.63 -7.25 -7.14
C GLY A 139 11.01 -6.93 -5.78
N TYR A 140 10.08 -5.98 -5.69
CA TYR A 140 9.34 -5.74 -4.45
C TYR A 140 8.40 -6.90 -4.16
N LYS A 141 8.45 -7.42 -2.94
CA LYS A 141 7.56 -8.50 -2.53
C LYS A 141 6.17 -7.98 -2.18
N VAL A 142 5.18 -8.68 -2.72
CA VAL A 142 3.78 -8.55 -2.36
C VAL A 142 3.35 -9.86 -1.72
N GLU A 143 2.86 -9.79 -0.47
CA GLU A 143 2.23 -10.92 0.18
C GLU A 143 0.77 -11.00 -0.26
N LEU A 144 0.34 -12.15 -0.74
CA LEU A 144 -1.07 -12.45 -0.97
C LEU A 144 -1.59 -13.24 0.22
N ILE A 145 -2.76 -12.87 0.71
CA ILE A 145 -3.43 -13.50 1.86
C ILE A 145 -4.82 -13.94 1.42
N GLN A 146 -5.11 -15.23 1.60
CA GLN A 146 -6.45 -15.78 1.34
C GLN A 146 -7.44 -15.27 2.40
N GLU A 147 -8.50 -14.59 1.98
CA GLU A 147 -9.62 -14.11 2.80
C GLU A 147 -10.88 -14.94 2.57
#